data_a19052ede1df2157be6ed85ebed2cc8b
#
_entry.id   a19052ede1df2157be6ed85ebed2cc8b
#
_cell.length_a   1.000
_cell.length_b   1.000
_cell.length_c   1.000
_cell.angle_alpha   90.00
_cell.angle_beta   90.00
_cell.angle_gamma   90.00
#
_symmetry.space_group_name_H-M   'P 1'
#
loop_
_entity.id
_entity.type
_entity.pdbx_description
1 polymer ?
#
loop_
_entity_poly.entity_id
_entity_poly.type
_entity_poly.pdbx_seq_one_letter_code
_entity_poly.pdbx_strand_id
1 'polypeptide(L)'
;MKNISNQEKLLAVFVIFAAFLRVIPHPLNFTPVTALALFSGLMLKRKWLSIGIPLVAMVVSDLVLGFSAISMWVYLGFASITIIGWFLDKMNAKSILLSSLIFFIVSNFGAWLIGYPHTIEGLMMCYTLAIPFFGYSILGDLFWGYTFKYSYKLLESKILKVA
;
A
#
# COMPACT_ATOMS: atom_id res chain seq x y z
N MET A 1 24.17 16.53 9.48
CA MET A 1 23.26 15.54 8.87
C MET A 1 22.50 14.86 10.01
N LYS A 2 21.14 14.89 10.02
CA LYS A 2 20.37 14.15 11.06
C LYS A 2 20.56 12.66 10.83
N ASN A 3 21.02 11.94 11.84
CA ASN A 3 21.15 10.48 11.77
C ASN A 3 19.78 9.85 11.43
N ILE A 4 19.78 8.93 10.47
CA ILE A 4 18.60 8.15 10.09
C ILE A 4 18.22 7.26 11.28
N SER A 5 16.98 7.38 11.74
CA SER A 5 16.48 6.57 12.85
C SER A 5 16.40 5.08 12.49
N ASN A 6 16.46 4.20 13.48
CA ASN A 6 16.32 2.76 13.25
C ASN A 6 14.96 2.40 12.62
N GLN A 7 13.91 3.19 12.92
CA GLN A 7 12.60 3.04 12.27
C GLN A 7 12.67 3.39 10.78
N GLU A 8 13.35 4.45 10.40
CA GLU A 8 13.53 4.86 9.00
C GLU A 8 14.35 3.82 8.21
N LYS A 9 15.38 3.23 8.83
CA LYS A 9 16.16 2.14 8.21
C LYS A 9 15.29 0.89 7.97
N LEU A 10 14.49 0.50 8.95
CA LEU A 10 13.60 -0.65 8.83
C LEU A 10 12.55 -0.45 7.73
N LEU A 11 12.00 0.78 7.65
CA LEU A 11 11.06 1.12 6.59
C LEU A 11 11.70 1.12 5.21
N ALA A 12 12.95 1.55 5.08
CA ALA A 12 13.69 1.42 3.82
C ALA A 12 13.83 -0.05 3.39
N VAL A 13 14.09 -0.96 4.34
CA VAL A 13 14.09 -2.41 4.06
C VAL A 13 12.72 -2.88 3.59
N PHE A 14 11.64 -2.45 4.22
CA PHE A 14 10.29 -2.81 3.79
C PHE A 14 9.92 -2.27 2.41
N VAL A 15 10.42 -1.07 2.04
CA VAL A 15 10.27 -0.53 0.67
C VAL A 15 10.92 -1.43 -0.35
N ILE A 16 12.19 -1.79 -0.14
CA ILE A 16 12.95 -2.65 -1.06
C ILE A 16 12.26 -4.01 -1.17
N PHE A 17 11.85 -4.58 -0.05
CA PHE A 17 11.13 -5.84 0.00
C PHE A 17 9.78 -5.78 -0.74
N ALA A 18 8.99 -4.73 -0.53
CA ALA A 18 7.72 -4.55 -1.21
C ALA A 18 7.88 -4.34 -2.72
N ALA A 19 8.87 -3.57 -3.15
CA ALA A 19 9.17 -3.36 -4.57
C ALA A 19 9.62 -4.68 -5.23
N PHE A 20 10.46 -5.46 -4.55
CA PHE A 20 10.94 -6.76 -5.03
C PHE A 20 9.80 -7.77 -5.17
N LEU A 21 8.94 -7.91 -4.15
CA LEU A 21 7.80 -8.82 -4.20
C LEU A 21 6.77 -8.46 -5.27
N ARG A 22 6.71 -7.19 -5.65
CA ARG A 22 5.83 -6.77 -6.73
C ARG A 22 6.32 -7.20 -8.12
N VAL A 23 7.63 -7.40 -8.29
CA VAL A 23 8.25 -7.86 -9.55
C VAL A 23 8.16 -9.37 -9.69
N ILE A 24 8.15 -10.12 -8.60
CA ILE A 24 8.05 -11.60 -8.63
C ILE A 24 6.61 -12.01 -9.00
N PRO A 25 6.41 -13.09 -9.77
CA PRO A 25 5.08 -13.62 -10.05
C PRO A 25 4.31 -13.94 -8.77
N HIS A 26 3.14 -13.35 -8.60
CA HIS A 26 2.26 -13.50 -7.45
C HIS A 26 0.79 -13.45 -7.90
N PRO A 27 -0.16 -13.92 -7.08
CA PRO A 27 -1.59 -13.76 -7.38
C PRO A 27 -1.95 -12.30 -7.59
N LEU A 28 -2.89 -12.01 -8.48
CA LEU A 28 -3.34 -10.66 -8.79
C LEU A 28 -3.74 -9.92 -7.51
N ASN A 29 -3.23 -8.69 -7.35
CA ASN A 29 -3.48 -7.81 -6.20
C ASN A 29 -3.00 -8.35 -4.84
N PHE A 30 -2.24 -9.44 -4.79
CA PHE A 30 -1.65 -9.97 -3.56
C PHE A 30 -0.27 -9.33 -3.29
N THR A 31 -0.23 -8.00 -3.18
CA THR A 31 1.02 -7.23 -3.01
C THR A 31 1.11 -6.61 -1.62
N PRO A 32 2.32 -6.37 -1.09
CA PRO A 32 2.51 -5.77 0.23
C PRO A 32 2.32 -4.24 0.26
N VAL A 33 2.05 -3.58 -0.88
CA VAL A 33 2.14 -2.11 -0.98
C VAL A 33 1.02 -1.40 -0.21
N THR A 34 -0.21 -1.92 -0.23
CA THR A 34 -1.33 -1.39 0.59
C THR A 34 -0.98 -1.43 2.08
N ALA A 35 -0.48 -2.58 2.54
CA ALA A 35 -0.05 -2.76 3.92
C ALA A 35 1.12 -1.84 4.29
N LEU A 36 2.08 -1.64 3.38
CA LEU A 36 3.19 -0.71 3.55
C LEU A 36 2.70 0.74 3.64
N ALA A 37 1.75 1.15 2.81
CA ALA A 37 1.17 2.49 2.82
C ALA A 37 0.46 2.78 4.15
N LEU A 38 -0.37 1.86 4.63
CA LEU A 38 -1.01 1.98 5.94
C LEU A 38 0.03 2.01 7.07
N PHE A 39 1.00 1.10 7.03
CA PHE A 39 2.04 1.00 8.04
C PHE A 39 2.89 2.26 8.13
N SER A 40 3.31 2.81 6.99
CA SER A 40 4.10 4.04 6.95
C SER A 40 3.31 5.24 7.48
N GLY A 41 2.02 5.33 7.17
CA GLY A 41 1.11 6.37 7.69
C GLY A 41 0.95 6.32 9.20
N LEU A 42 0.81 5.11 9.77
CA LEU A 42 0.68 4.89 11.21
C LEU A 42 1.98 5.15 11.99
N MET A 43 3.13 4.76 11.44
CA MET A 43 4.39 4.70 12.18
C MET A 43 5.24 5.96 12.05
N LEU A 44 5.17 6.67 10.92
CA LEU A 44 6.05 7.79 10.68
C LEU A 44 5.46 9.13 11.11
N LYS A 45 6.20 9.83 11.97
CA LYS A 45 5.88 11.21 12.35
C LYS A 45 6.05 12.22 11.20
N ARG A 46 7.00 11.95 10.29
CA ARG A 46 7.27 12.81 9.12
C ARG A 46 6.29 12.47 7.99
N LYS A 47 5.23 13.25 7.86
CA LYS A 47 4.13 13.01 6.90
C LYS A 47 4.59 12.90 5.45
N TRP A 48 5.52 13.74 5.00
CA TRP A 48 6.04 13.66 3.63
C TRP A 48 6.81 12.34 3.37
N LEU A 49 7.56 11.86 4.38
CA LEU A 49 8.30 10.60 4.27
C LEU A 49 7.33 9.40 4.27
N SER A 50 6.27 9.46 5.05
CA SER A 50 5.28 8.37 5.07
C SER A 50 4.56 8.18 3.73
N ILE A 51 4.26 9.27 3.00
CA ILE A 51 3.72 9.19 1.63
C ILE A 51 4.81 8.73 0.66
N GLY A 52 6.03 9.25 0.78
CA GLY A 52 7.12 8.91 -0.14
C GLY A 52 7.47 7.42 -0.14
N ILE A 53 7.39 6.74 1.00
CA ILE A 53 7.76 5.33 1.15
C ILE A 53 6.97 4.40 0.21
N PRO A 54 5.64 4.32 0.24
CA PRO A 54 4.91 3.46 -0.68
C PRO A 54 5.05 3.91 -2.14
N LEU A 55 5.12 5.21 -2.41
CA LEU A 55 5.27 5.73 -3.76
C LEU A 55 6.64 5.39 -4.36
N VAL A 56 7.72 5.44 -3.58
CA VAL A 56 9.05 5.01 -4.04
C VAL A 56 9.04 3.52 -4.35
N ALA A 57 8.43 2.68 -3.52
CA ALA A 57 8.29 1.25 -3.81
C ALA A 57 7.57 1.00 -5.14
N MET A 58 6.51 1.78 -5.40
CA MET A 58 5.75 1.73 -6.66
C MET A 58 6.60 2.16 -7.85
N VAL A 59 7.23 3.34 -7.78
CA VAL A 59 8.05 3.85 -8.89
C VAL A 59 9.20 2.89 -9.21
N VAL A 60 9.91 2.38 -8.20
CA VAL A 60 11.02 1.45 -8.39
C VAL A 60 10.54 0.15 -9.08
N SER A 61 9.41 -0.41 -8.68
CA SER A 61 8.87 -1.60 -9.34
C SER A 61 8.32 -1.28 -10.74
N ASP A 62 7.69 -0.11 -10.96
CA ASP A 62 7.16 0.27 -12.27
C ASP A 62 8.25 0.64 -13.29
N LEU A 63 9.46 0.98 -12.85
CA LEU A 63 10.64 1.08 -13.74
C LEU A 63 11.01 -0.28 -14.36
N VAL A 64 10.69 -1.37 -13.69
CA VAL A 64 10.91 -2.73 -14.19
C VAL A 64 9.69 -3.28 -14.93
N LEU A 65 8.50 -3.07 -14.37
CA LEU A 65 7.24 -3.62 -14.90
C LEU A 65 6.63 -2.78 -16.03
N GLY A 66 7.05 -1.53 -16.15
CA GLY A 66 6.46 -0.53 -17.04
C GLY A 66 5.36 0.30 -16.36
N PHE A 67 5.24 1.55 -16.81
CA PHE A 67 4.17 2.43 -16.39
C PHE A 67 2.92 2.19 -17.24
N SER A 68 1.74 2.28 -16.62
CA SER A 68 0.45 2.17 -17.30
C SER A 68 -0.38 3.45 -17.12
N ALA A 69 -1.40 3.64 -17.92
CA ALA A 69 -2.29 4.80 -17.82
C ALA A 69 -2.98 4.90 -16.43
N ILE A 70 -3.20 3.76 -15.76
CA ILE A 70 -3.81 3.71 -14.44
C ILE A 70 -2.81 3.98 -13.30
N SER A 71 -1.49 3.98 -13.55
CA SER A 71 -0.47 4.11 -12.48
C SER A 71 -0.70 5.32 -11.59
N MET A 72 -1.11 6.45 -12.16
CA MET A 72 -1.42 7.67 -11.39
C MET A 72 -2.52 7.44 -10.34
N TRP A 73 -3.60 6.75 -10.72
CA TRP A 73 -4.72 6.45 -9.81
C TRP A 73 -4.34 5.44 -8.74
N VAL A 74 -3.49 4.47 -9.10
CA VAL A 74 -2.92 3.52 -8.14
C VAL A 74 -2.06 4.25 -7.11
N TYR A 75 -1.22 5.20 -7.55
CA TYR A 75 -0.39 6.01 -6.65
C TYR A 75 -1.24 6.91 -5.75
N LEU A 76 -2.30 7.51 -6.29
CA LEU A 76 -3.27 8.27 -5.50
C LEU A 76 -3.96 7.38 -4.46
N GLY A 77 -4.29 6.15 -4.80
CA GLY A 77 -4.83 5.16 -3.86
C GLY A 77 -3.89 4.92 -2.68
N PHE A 78 -2.61 4.66 -2.93
CA PHE A 78 -1.63 4.45 -1.86
C PHE A 78 -1.36 5.71 -1.04
N ALA A 79 -1.31 6.89 -1.67
CA ALA A 79 -1.20 8.15 -0.94
C ALA A 79 -2.41 8.38 -0.03
N SER A 80 -3.62 8.09 -0.49
CA SER A 80 -4.86 8.19 0.29
C SER A 80 -4.84 7.26 1.51
N ILE A 81 -4.39 6.01 1.34
CA ILE A 81 -4.23 5.05 2.44
C ILE A 81 -3.26 5.59 3.50
N THR A 82 -2.12 6.12 3.04
CA THR A 82 -1.12 6.70 3.96
C THR A 82 -1.69 7.88 4.75
N ILE A 83 -2.42 8.77 4.08
CA ILE A 83 -3.08 9.93 4.71
C ILE A 83 -4.09 9.47 5.76
N ILE A 84 -4.91 8.46 5.45
CA ILE A 84 -5.85 7.91 6.43
C ILE A 84 -5.12 7.25 7.59
N GLY A 85 -3.98 6.60 7.34
CA GLY A 85 -3.11 6.07 8.38
C GLY A 85 -2.69 7.10 9.43
N TRP A 86 -2.63 8.40 9.10
CA TRP A 86 -2.31 9.46 10.08
C TRP A 86 -3.40 9.68 11.14
N PHE A 87 -4.61 9.27 10.85
CA PHE A 87 -5.79 9.43 11.71
C PHE A 87 -6.20 8.13 12.41
N LEU A 88 -5.46 7.06 12.19
CA LEU A 88 -5.70 5.76 12.80
C LEU A 88 -4.70 5.50 13.93
N ASP A 89 -5.14 4.85 15.00
CA ASP A 89 -4.30 4.60 16.18
C ASP A 89 -3.45 3.34 16.06
N LYS A 90 -3.92 2.36 15.30
CA LYS A 90 -3.28 1.03 15.25
C LYS A 90 -3.60 0.26 13.97
N MET A 91 -2.67 -0.62 13.60
CA MET A 91 -2.86 -1.58 12.54
C MET A 91 -3.63 -2.80 13.06
N ASN A 92 -4.85 -2.97 12.62
CA ASN A 92 -5.73 -4.09 12.93
C ASN A 92 -6.58 -4.47 11.69
N ALA A 93 -7.41 -5.51 11.80
CA ALA A 93 -8.24 -5.93 10.67
C ALA A 93 -9.12 -4.81 10.12
N LYS A 94 -9.70 -3.97 10.98
CA LYS A 94 -10.58 -2.86 10.54
C LYS A 94 -9.80 -1.82 9.73
N SER A 95 -8.61 -1.40 10.20
CA SER A 95 -7.79 -0.42 9.48
C SER A 95 -7.25 -0.99 8.16
N ILE A 96 -6.91 -2.27 8.12
CA ILE A 96 -6.47 -2.95 6.90
C ILE A 96 -7.63 -3.02 5.89
N LEU A 97 -8.81 -3.49 6.29
CA LEU A 97 -9.98 -3.58 5.43
C LEU A 97 -10.41 -2.20 4.89
N LEU A 98 -10.34 -1.16 5.73
CA LEU A 98 -10.60 0.22 5.29
C LEU A 98 -9.59 0.64 4.21
N SER A 99 -8.31 0.31 4.36
CA SER A 99 -7.28 0.60 3.37
C SER A 99 -7.53 -0.13 2.05
N SER A 100 -7.88 -1.42 2.10
CA SER A 100 -8.25 -2.20 0.91
C SER A 100 -9.46 -1.59 0.19
N LEU A 101 -10.48 -1.15 0.93
CA LEU A 101 -11.67 -0.52 0.37
C LEU A 101 -11.34 0.83 -0.31
N ILE A 102 -10.52 1.66 0.33
CA ILE A 102 -10.09 2.95 -0.23
C ILE A 102 -9.31 2.73 -1.52
N PHE A 103 -8.36 1.80 -1.51
CA PHE A 103 -7.61 1.45 -2.70
C PHE A 103 -8.54 0.98 -3.82
N PHE A 104 -9.47 0.08 -3.52
CA PHE A 104 -10.46 -0.41 -4.47
C PHE A 104 -11.28 0.73 -5.09
N ILE A 105 -11.76 1.66 -4.27
CA ILE A 105 -12.55 2.80 -4.76
C ILE A 105 -11.71 3.69 -5.66
N VAL A 106 -10.53 4.12 -5.22
CA VAL A 106 -9.72 5.11 -5.95
C VAL A 106 -9.15 4.52 -7.25
N SER A 107 -8.59 3.31 -7.20
CA SER A 107 -7.98 2.69 -8.37
C SER A 107 -9.02 2.33 -9.45
N ASN A 108 -10.19 1.82 -9.06
CA ASN A 108 -11.24 1.48 -10.02
C ASN A 108 -11.96 2.73 -10.56
N PHE A 109 -12.03 3.81 -9.80
CA PHE A 109 -12.47 5.08 -10.35
C PHE A 109 -11.56 5.54 -11.51
N GLY A 110 -10.25 5.42 -11.33
CA GLY A 110 -9.29 5.67 -12.40
C GLY A 110 -9.43 4.71 -13.59
N ALA A 111 -9.65 3.42 -13.33
CA ALA A 111 -9.90 2.43 -14.36
C ALA A 111 -11.16 2.77 -15.18
N TRP A 112 -12.22 3.20 -14.51
CA TRP A 112 -13.44 3.65 -15.18
C TRP A 112 -13.19 4.86 -16.09
N LEU A 113 -12.47 5.87 -15.61
CA LEU A 113 -12.16 7.08 -16.40
C LEU A 113 -11.33 6.78 -17.65
N ILE A 114 -10.53 5.73 -17.66
CA ILE A 114 -9.59 5.41 -18.72
C ILE A 114 -10.17 4.40 -19.71
N GLY A 115 -10.88 3.38 -19.20
CA GLY A 115 -11.19 2.18 -19.99
C GLY A 115 -12.67 1.85 -20.16
N TYR A 116 -13.59 2.65 -19.60
CA TYR A 116 -15.03 2.38 -19.66
C TYR A 116 -15.83 3.59 -20.14
N PRO A 117 -17.06 3.39 -20.64
CA PRO A 117 -17.96 4.50 -20.95
C PRO A 117 -18.22 5.37 -19.72
N HIS A 118 -18.22 6.69 -19.88
CA HIS A 118 -18.48 7.65 -18.80
C HIS A 118 -19.98 7.78 -18.48
N THR A 119 -20.62 6.65 -18.26
CA THR A 119 -22.03 6.51 -17.87
C THR A 119 -22.12 5.77 -16.53
N ILE A 120 -23.32 5.77 -15.93
CA ILE A 120 -23.58 5.02 -14.70
C ILE A 120 -23.40 3.52 -14.94
N GLU A 121 -23.86 3.01 -16.08
CA GLU A 121 -23.73 1.62 -16.50
C GLU A 121 -22.23 1.24 -16.61
N GLY A 122 -21.40 2.10 -17.24
CA GLY A 122 -19.96 1.89 -17.36
C GLY A 122 -19.26 1.89 -16.00
N LEU A 123 -19.68 2.76 -15.07
CA LEU A 123 -19.18 2.77 -13.69
C LEU A 123 -19.54 1.47 -12.97
N MET A 124 -20.80 1.07 -13.01
CA MET A 124 -21.26 -0.18 -12.39
C MET A 124 -20.53 -1.40 -12.97
N MET A 125 -20.35 -1.45 -14.30
CA MET A 125 -19.62 -2.52 -14.97
C MET A 125 -18.17 -2.60 -14.48
N CYS A 126 -17.45 -1.47 -14.42
CA CYS A 126 -16.07 -1.41 -13.95
C CYS A 126 -15.93 -1.99 -12.53
N TYR A 127 -16.73 -1.50 -11.60
CA TYR A 127 -16.65 -1.96 -10.20
C TYR A 127 -17.11 -3.42 -10.02
N THR A 128 -18.14 -3.84 -10.73
CA THR A 128 -18.62 -5.23 -10.66
C THR A 128 -17.56 -6.22 -11.14
N LEU A 129 -16.89 -5.93 -12.25
CA LEU A 129 -15.81 -6.75 -12.78
C LEU A 129 -14.56 -6.75 -11.89
N ALA A 130 -14.41 -5.74 -11.04
CA ALA A 130 -13.28 -5.64 -10.11
C ALA A 130 -13.50 -6.41 -8.78
N ILE A 131 -14.74 -6.81 -8.43
CA ILE A 131 -15.05 -7.50 -7.17
C ILE A 131 -14.22 -8.77 -6.94
N PRO A 132 -14.01 -9.66 -7.90
CA PRO A 132 -13.19 -10.85 -7.69
C PRO A 132 -11.74 -10.50 -7.29
N PHE A 133 -11.18 -9.48 -7.91
CA PHE A 133 -9.82 -9.00 -7.60
C PHE A 133 -9.74 -8.34 -6.21
N PHE A 134 -10.83 -7.70 -5.78
CA PHE A 134 -10.93 -7.12 -4.43
C PHE A 134 -10.84 -8.19 -3.34
N GLY A 135 -11.43 -9.36 -3.55
CA GLY A 135 -11.27 -10.50 -2.65
C GLY A 135 -9.80 -10.90 -2.44
N TYR A 136 -9.03 -11.00 -3.52
CA TYR A 136 -7.58 -11.27 -3.44
C TYR A 136 -6.81 -10.13 -2.77
N SER A 137 -7.19 -8.86 -3.03
CA SER A 137 -6.60 -7.71 -2.35
C SER A 137 -6.79 -7.79 -0.84
N ILE A 138 -8.01 -8.07 -0.36
CA ILE A 138 -8.30 -8.21 1.09
C ILE A 138 -7.42 -9.29 1.73
N LEU A 139 -7.31 -10.46 1.10
CA LEU A 139 -6.48 -11.55 1.61
C LEU A 139 -5.00 -11.15 1.67
N GLY A 140 -4.48 -10.54 0.60
CA GLY A 140 -3.12 -10.04 0.53
C GLY A 140 -2.86 -8.96 1.59
N ASP A 141 -3.75 -7.99 1.71
CA ASP A 141 -3.60 -6.86 2.64
C ASP A 141 -3.65 -7.31 4.10
N LEU A 142 -4.51 -8.27 4.44
CA LEU A 142 -4.52 -8.88 5.77
C LEU A 142 -3.23 -9.65 6.04
N PHE A 143 -2.79 -10.48 5.11
CA PHE A 143 -1.55 -11.24 5.24
C PHE A 143 -0.34 -10.32 5.44
N TRP A 144 -0.12 -9.37 4.54
CA TRP A 144 1.01 -8.46 4.59
C TRP A 144 0.90 -7.46 5.74
N GLY A 145 -0.31 -7.00 6.07
CA GLY A 145 -0.55 -6.10 7.18
C GLY A 145 -0.15 -6.71 8.51
N TYR A 146 -0.54 -7.95 8.78
CA TYR A 146 -0.12 -8.64 9.98
C TYR A 146 1.36 -9.03 9.94
N THR A 147 1.90 -9.39 8.77
CA THR A 147 3.32 -9.65 8.58
C THR A 147 4.16 -8.42 8.98
N PHE A 148 3.86 -7.23 8.46
CA PHE A 148 4.58 -6.00 8.82
C PHE A 148 4.42 -5.65 10.29
N LYS A 149 3.20 -5.75 10.83
CA LYS A 149 2.94 -5.49 12.25
C LYS A 149 3.78 -6.37 13.18
N TYR A 150 3.80 -7.67 12.95
CA TYR A 150 4.51 -8.60 13.82
C TYR A 150 6.03 -8.55 13.59
N SER A 151 6.48 -8.40 12.34
CA SER A 151 7.90 -8.20 12.03
C SER A 151 8.45 -6.95 12.70
N TYR A 152 7.71 -5.84 12.64
CA TYR A 152 8.09 -4.61 13.33
C TYR A 152 8.19 -4.82 14.84
N LYS A 153 7.18 -5.43 15.46
CA LYS A 153 7.18 -5.69 16.91
C LYS A 153 8.36 -6.56 17.35
N LEU A 154 8.70 -7.60 16.57
CA LEU A 154 9.84 -8.47 16.84
C LEU A 154 11.18 -7.74 16.72
N LEU A 155 11.33 -6.90 15.67
CA LEU A 155 12.55 -6.13 15.44
C LEU A 155 12.71 -5.00 16.47
N GLU A 156 11.61 -4.31 16.81
CA GLU A 156 11.60 -3.28 17.84
C GLU A 156 12.08 -3.85 19.19
N SER A 157 11.58 -5.02 19.58
CA SER A 157 11.99 -5.67 20.85
C SER A 157 13.47 -6.08 20.87
N LYS A 158 14.09 -6.35 19.72
CA LYS A 158 15.51 -6.76 19.61
C LYS A 158 16.45 -5.56 19.40
N ILE A 159 16.06 -4.58 18.59
CA ILE A 159 16.93 -3.46 18.19
C ILE A 159 16.89 -2.32 19.21
N LEU A 160 15.74 -2.05 19.86
CA LEU A 160 15.60 -0.97 20.83
C LEU A 160 16.03 -1.38 22.25
N LYS A 161 16.21 -2.69 22.53
CA LYS A 161 16.79 -3.16 23.80
C LYS A 161 18.32 -3.14 23.84
N VAL A 162 18.96 -2.87 22.70
CA VAL A 162 20.45 -2.87 22.55
C VAL A 162 21.00 -1.44 22.47
N ALA A 163 20.13 -0.44 22.46
CA ALA A 163 20.51 1.00 22.52
C ALA A 163 20.06 1.62 23.83
#